data_313187e754f05afd8b2ff47a7fd48e0d
#
_entry.id   313187e754f05afd8b2ff47a7fd48e0d
#
_cell.length_a   1.000
_cell.length_b   1.000
_cell.length_c   1.000
_cell.angle_alpha   90.00
_cell.angle_beta   90.00
_cell.angle_gamma   90.00
#
_symmetry.space_group_name_H-M   'P 1'
#
loop_
_entity.id
_entity.type
_entity.pdbx_description
1 polymer ?
#
loop_
_entity_poly.entity_id
_entity_poly.type
_entity_poly.pdbx_seq_one_letter_code
_entity_poly.pdbx_strand_id
1 'polypeptide(L)'
;IVMFGMGLTLRAKDFSEVFTRPLEVIIGILGQFIIMPLTAWGLCKVLGLSDEIAVGVILVGCCPGGTASNVMTYLGKGDVPLSVTVSSCTTILAPIVTPALIYLFANQWVDVDPYGMFMSIVNIVILPIVAGVIINSFFGKFVRNVVVALPLISVFAIVAIVIAVVAVSQQKIAETGLIIFAVVVLHNGLGLALGYFLAKVCGMSVA
;
A
#
# COMPACT_ATOMS: atom_id res chain seq x y z
N ILE A 1 14.81 -4.24 -4.41
CA ILE A 1 14.55 -4.71 -5.80
C ILE A 1 13.16 -4.27 -6.24
N VAL A 2 12.07 -4.62 -5.54
CA VAL A 2 10.69 -4.31 -5.92
C VAL A 2 10.47 -2.80 -6.08
N MET A 3 10.84 -1.99 -5.07
CA MET A 3 10.71 -0.53 -5.09
C MET A 3 11.56 0.14 -6.18
N PHE A 4 12.76 -0.39 -6.42
CA PHE A 4 13.61 0.05 -7.52
C PHE A 4 12.97 -0.27 -8.89
N GLY A 5 12.40 -1.46 -9.05
CA GLY A 5 11.65 -1.84 -10.24
C GLY A 5 10.45 -0.93 -10.50
N MET A 6 9.72 -0.55 -9.42
CA MET A 6 8.65 0.44 -9.53
C MET A 6 9.19 1.79 -10.05
N GLY A 7 10.32 2.26 -9.51
CA GLY A 7 10.96 3.50 -10.00
C GLY A 7 11.35 3.45 -11.47
N LEU A 8 11.82 2.30 -11.96
CA LEU A 8 12.14 2.10 -13.38
C LEU A 8 10.91 2.14 -14.32
N THR A 9 9.72 1.83 -13.80
CA THR A 9 8.48 1.80 -14.58
C THR A 9 7.66 3.07 -14.46
N LEU A 10 7.88 3.86 -13.40
CA LEU A 10 7.13 5.08 -13.11
C LEU A 10 7.37 6.15 -14.18
N ARG A 11 6.29 6.75 -14.69
CA ARG A 11 6.33 7.80 -15.72
C ARG A 11 5.60 9.04 -15.23
N ALA A 12 6.06 10.22 -15.68
CA ALA A 12 5.39 11.48 -15.36
C ALA A 12 3.91 11.49 -15.77
N LYS A 13 3.54 10.77 -16.82
CA LYS A 13 2.15 10.65 -17.26
C LYS A 13 1.28 9.80 -16.31
N ASP A 14 1.86 9.01 -15.42
CA ASP A 14 1.10 8.24 -14.42
C ASP A 14 0.51 9.18 -13.35
N PHE A 15 0.95 10.44 -13.32
CA PHE A 15 0.40 11.52 -12.49
C PHE A 15 -0.53 12.45 -13.27
N SER A 16 -0.86 12.16 -14.53
CA SER A 16 -1.72 13.02 -15.35
C SER A 16 -3.12 13.20 -14.73
N GLU A 17 -3.64 12.15 -14.09
CA GLU A 17 -4.95 12.19 -13.45
C GLU A 17 -5.02 13.19 -12.28
N VAL A 18 -3.89 13.51 -11.64
CA VAL A 18 -3.84 14.56 -10.61
C VAL A 18 -4.27 15.92 -11.16
N PHE A 19 -3.95 16.19 -12.43
CA PHE A 19 -4.28 17.46 -13.08
C PHE A 19 -5.62 17.43 -13.81
N THR A 20 -6.02 16.27 -14.34
CA THR A 20 -7.27 16.13 -15.12
C THR A 20 -8.47 15.84 -14.21
N ARG A 21 -8.27 15.07 -13.13
CA ARG A 21 -9.32 14.62 -12.22
C ARG A 21 -8.88 14.74 -10.75
N PRO A 22 -8.51 15.95 -10.28
CA PRO A 22 -7.89 16.13 -8.96
C PRO A 22 -8.79 15.69 -7.80
N LEU A 23 -10.09 15.90 -7.92
CA LEU A 23 -11.06 15.54 -6.87
C LEU A 23 -11.10 14.03 -6.64
N GLU A 24 -11.11 13.23 -7.69
CA GLU A 24 -11.17 11.77 -7.60
C GLU A 24 -9.87 11.21 -7.01
N VAL A 25 -8.73 11.79 -7.39
CA VAL A 25 -7.43 11.42 -6.81
C VAL A 25 -7.37 11.76 -5.32
N ILE A 26 -7.82 12.94 -4.92
CA ILE A 26 -7.87 13.35 -3.51
C ILE A 26 -8.79 12.42 -2.71
N ILE A 27 -9.98 12.11 -3.22
CA ILE A 27 -10.92 11.17 -2.59
C ILE A 27 -10.27 9.79 -2.41
N GLY A 28 -9.57 9.29 -3.42
CA GLY A 28 -8.85 8.02 -3.33
C GLY A 28 -7.75 8.03 -2.27
N ILE A 29 -6.95 9.10 -2.20
CA ILE A 29 -5.89 9.28 -1.19
C ILE A 29 -6.49 9.36 0.22
N LEU A 30 -7.55 10.16 0.41
CA LEU A 30 -8.25 10.28 1.69
C LEU A 30 -8.89 8.95 2.10
N GLY A 31 -9.51 8.24 1.16
CA GLY A 31 -10.03 6.90 1.39
C GLY A 31 -8.96 5.94 1.92
N GLN A 32 -7.79 5.93 1.28
CA GLN A 32 -6.68 5.07 1.71
C GLN A 32 -6.15 5.44 3.10
N PHE A 33 -5.88 6.71 3.37
CA PHE A 33 -5.21 7.14 4.61
C PHE A 33 -6.17 7.48 5.76
N ILE A 34 -7.47 7.51 5.54
CA ILE A 34 -8.47 7.73 6.59
C ILE A 34 -9.30 6.47 6.81
N ILE A 35 -9.95 5.94 5.77
CA ILE A 35 -10.87 4.80 5.92
C ILE A 35 -10.11 3.54 6.35
N MET A 36 -9.00 3.23 5.68
CA MET A 36 -8.27 1.99 5.98
C MET A 36 -7.68 1.96 7.40
N PRO A 37 -7.00 3.02 7.90
CA PRO A 37 -6.54 3.05 9.30
C PRO A 37 -7.68 3.03 10.32
N LEU A 38 -8.77 3.76 10.06
CA LEU A 38 -9.92 3.77 10.95
C LEU A 38 -10.61 2.42 11.03
N THR A 39 -10.78 1.72 9.91
CA THR A 39 -11.33 0.36 9.88
C THR A 39 -10.42 -0.64 10.58
N ALA A 40 -9.10 -0.53 10.39
CA ALA A 40 -8.11 -1.34 11.11
C ALA A 40 -8.22 -1.14 12.61
N TRP A 41 -8.17 0.11 13.07
CA TRP A 41 -8.29 0.47 14.49
C TRP A 41 -9.65 0.03 15.09
N GLY A 42 -10.74 0.27 14.37
CA GLY A 42 -12.08 -0.14 14.79
C GLY A 42 -12.20 -1.65 14.97
N LEU A 43 -11.67 -2.45 14.01
CA LEU A 43 -11.63 -3.91 14.10
C LEU A 43 -10.80 -4.38 15.30
N CYS A 44 -9.66 -3.77 15.56
CA CYS A 44 -8.82 -4.11 16.72
C CYS A 44 -9.58 -3.91 18.03
N LYS A 45 -10.33 -2.81 18.15
CA LYS A 45 -11.12 -2.50 19.35
C LYS A 45 -12.35 -3.42 19.51
N VAL A 46 -13.09 -3.65 18.42
CA VAL A 46 -14.31 -4.48 18.46
C VAL A 46 -14.00 -5.94 18.70
N LEU A 47 -12.93 -6.46 18.12
CA LEU A 47 -12.55 -7.86 18.26
C LEU A 47 -11.67 -8.14 19.47
N GLY A 48 -11.23 -7.12 20.22
CA GLY A 48 -10.38 -7.26 21.40
C GLY A 48 -9.06 -7.98 21.07
N LEU A 49 -8.42 -7.61 19.95
CA LEU A 49 -7.19 -8.27 19.49
C LEU A 49 -6.04 -8.03 20.46
N SER A 50 -5.14 -9.01 20.57
CA SER A 50 -3.91 -8.84 21.34
C SER A 50 -3.04 -7.72 20.75
N ASP A 51 -2.24 -7.08 21.59
CA ASP A 51 -1.45 -5.90 21.23
C ASP A 51 -0.58 -6.15 19.99
N GLU A 52 0.08 -7.33 19.91
CA GLU A 52 0.91 -7.71 18.77
C GLU A 52 0.11 -7.79 17.46
N ILE A 53 -1.09 -8.38 17.50
CA ILE A 53 -1.95 -8.51 16.31
C ILE A 53 -2.53 -7.16 15.93
N ALA A 54 -2.98 -6.37 16.93
CA ALA A 54 -3.55 -5.05 16.71
C ALA A 54 -2.58 -4.12 16.00
N VAL A 55 -1.32 -4.06 16.46
CA VAL A 55 -0.26 -3.27 15.81
C VAL A 55 -0.03 -3.72 14.36
N GLY A 56 0.01 -5.03 14.10
CA GLY A 56 0.14 -5.56 12.75
C GLY A 56 -1.02 -5.17 11.82
N VAL A 57 -2.26 -5.26 12.30
CA VAL A 57 -3.47 -4.87 11.55
C VAL A 57 -3.49 -3.36 11.24
N ILE A 58 -3.13 -2.53 12.23
CA ILE A 58 -3.04 -1.07 12.04
C ILE A 58 -1.94 -0.72 11.05
N LEU A 59 -0.79 -1.39 11.15
CA LEU A 59 0.32 -1.18 10.22
C LEU A 59 -0.11 -1.46 8.77
N VAL A 60 -0.84 -2.55 8.53
CA VAL A 60 -1.41 -2.86 7.20
C VAL A 60 -2.40 -1.77 6.77
N GLY A 61 -3.28 -1.32 7.66
CA GLY A 61 -4.25 -0.25 7.37
C GLY A 61 -3.61 1.10 7.05
N CYS A 62 -2.43 1.39 7.64
CA CYS A 62 -1.69 2.64 7.40
C CYS A 62 -0.74 2.58 6.19
N CYS A 63 -0.61 1.41 5.55
CA CYS A 63 0.22 1.27 4.34
C CYS A 63 -0.42 1.94 3.13
N PRO A 64 0.40 2.45 2.19
CA PRO A 64 -0.11 2.96 0.91
C PRO A 64 -0.72 1.84 0.06
N GLY A 65 -1.50 2.23 -0.95
CA GLY A 65 -2.11 1.29 -1.90
C GLY A 65 -1.07 0.42 -2.61
N GLY A 66 -1.32 -0.89 -2.64
CA GLY A 66 -0.42 -1.85 -3.27
C GLY A 66 -0.61 -1.94 -4.80
N THR A 67 0.46 -2.25 -5.54
CA THR A 67 0.40 -2.44 -7.00
C THR A 67 -0.54 -3.56 -7.43
N ALA A 68 -0.81 -4.53 -6.56
CA ALA A 68 -1.77 -5.59 -6.82
C ALA A 68 -3.19 -5.05 -7.02
N SER A 69 -3.55 -3.94 -6.36
CA SER A 69 -4.87 -3.31 -6.54
C SER A 69 -5.09 -2.83 -7.97
N ASN A 70 -4.04 -2.37 -8.67
CA ASN A 70 -4.13 -1.96 -10.07
C ASN A 70 -4.48 -3.12 -11.00
N VAL A 71 -3.97 -4.32 -10.70
CA VAL A 71 -4.33 -5.55 -11.43
C VAL A 71 -5.78 -5.94 -11.17
N MET A 72 -6.23 -5.83 -9.92
CA MET A 72 -7.63 -6.09 -9.56
C MET A 72 -8.57 -5.09 -10.23
N THR A 73 -8.20 -3.81 -10.28
CA THR A 73 -8.94 -2.77 -11.00
C THR A 73 -9.05 -3.10 -12.49
N TYR A 74 -7.95 -3.55 -13.11
CA TYR A 74 -7.96 -3.98 -14.51
C TYR A 74 -8.89 -5.17 -14.76
N LEU A 75 -8.81 -6.21 -13.91
CA LEU A 75 -9.68 -7.39 -14.01
C LEU A 75 -11.15 -7.05 -13.75
N GLY A 76 -11.41 -6.12 -12.84
CA GLY A 76 -12.75 -5.59 -12.55
C GLY A 76 -13.28 -4.60 -13.61
N LYS A 77 -12.51 -4.33 -14.67
CA LYS A 77 -12.83 -3.34 -15.72
C LYS A 77 -13.04 -1.92 -15.16
N GLY A 78 -12.38 -1.59 -14.05
CA GLY A 78 -12.39 -0.26 -13.46
C GLY A 78 -11.37 0.68 -14.10
N ASP A 79 -11.29 1.90 -13.57
CA ASP A 79 -10.40 2.96 -14.04
C ASP A 79 -8.95 2.73 -13.61
N VAL A 80 -8.18 2.05 -14.45
CA VAL A 80 -6.77 1.73 -14.20
C VAL A 80 -5.88 2.98 -14.09
N PRO A 81 -5.98 4.00 -14.97
CA PRO A 81 -5.25 5.25 -14.84
C PRO A 81 -5.42 5.91 -13.48
N LEU A 82 -6.65 6.03 -13.01
CA LEU A 82 -6.96 6.59 -11.68
C LEU A 82 -6.33 5.73 -10.56
N SER A 83 -6.48 4.41 -10.62
CA SER A 83 -5.92 3.48 -9.63
C SER A 83 -4.39 3.60 -9.53
N VAL A 84 -3.68 3.64 -10.68
CA VAL A 84 -2.23 3.80 -10.73
C VAL A 84 -1.81 5.16 -10.16
N THR A 85 -2.52 6.23 -10.50
CA THR A 85 -2.25 7.57 -9.98
C THR A 85 -2.40 7.62 -8.46
N VAL A 86 -3.52 7.13 -7.92
CA VAL A 86 -3.76 7.10 -6.46
C VAL A 86 -2.69 6.25 -5.74
N SER A 87 -2.36 5.06 -6.26
CA SER A 87 -1.33 4.20 -5.69
C SER A 87 0.04 4.88 -5.69
N SER A 88 0.39 5.59 -6.76
CA SER A 88 1.67 6.32 -6.87
C SER A 88 1.73 7.49 -5.90
N CYS A 89 0.66 8.28 -5.80
CA CYS A 89 0.57 9.40 -4.86
C CYS A 89 0.64 8.93 -3.41
N THR A 90 -0.10 7.87 -3.05
CA THR A 90 -0.06 7.33 -1.68
C THR A 90 1.30 6.76 -1.34
N THR A 91 2.01 6.14 -2.29
CA THR A 91 3.37 5.64 -2.08
C THR A 91 4.37 6.78 -1.82
N ILE A 92 4.24 7.91 -2.54
CA ILE A 92 5.10 9.08 -2.33
C ILE A 92 4.81 9.76 -0.98
N LEU A 93 3.55 9.79 -0.56
CA LEU A 93 3.13 10.37 0.72
C LEU A 93 3.43 9.45 1.92
N ALA A 94 3.58 8.15 1.70
CA ALA A 94 3.75 7.16 2.75
C ALA A 94 4.87 7.47 3.76
N PRO A 95 6.06 7.95 3.40
CA PRO A 95 7.13 8.22 4.37
C PRO A 95 6.72 9.19 5.47
N ILE A 96 5.83 10.11 5.17
CA ILE A 96 5.34 11.11 6.14
C ILE A 96 4.04 10.62 6.79
N VAL A 97 3.08 10.20 5.98
CA VAL A 97 1.72 9.90 6.44
C VAL A 97 1.67 8.58 7.22
N THR A 98 2.35 7.53 6.75
CA THR A 98 2.31 6.21 7.41
C THR A 98 2.87 6.26 8.85
N PRO A 99 4.07 6.82 9.14
CA PRO A 99 4.55 6.94 10.51
C PRO A 99 3.63 7.77 11.41
N ALA A 100 3.08 8.88 10.88
CA ALA A 100 2.16 9.72 11.63
C ALA A 100 0.87 8.98 12.00
N LEU A 101 0.30 8.21 11.08
CA LEU A 101 -0.89 7.40 11.33
C LEU A 101 -0.61 6.24 12.28
N ILE A 102 0.53 5.57 12.15
CA ILE A 102 0.90 4.49 13.07
C ILE A 102 1.11 5.06 14.48
N TYR A 103 1.78 6.19 14.62
CA TYR A 103 1.90 6.87 15.90
C TYR A 103 0.51 7.21 16.49
N LEU A 104 -0.39 7.76 15.68
CA LEU A 104 -1.73 8.13 16.13
C LEU A 104 -2.58 6.93 16.58
N PHE A 105 -2.55 5.83 15.83
CA PHE A 105 -3.43 4.70 16.05
C PHE A 105 -2.82 3.55 16.85
N ALA A 106 -1.51 3.31 16.74
CA ALA A 106 -0.84 2.16 17.37
C ALA A 106 -0.11 2.50 18.67
N ASN A 107 0.18 3.78 18.95
CA ASN A 107 0.94 4.21 20.14
C ASN A 107 0.29 3.81 21.48
N GLN A 108 -0.99 3.47 21.49
CA GLN A 108 -1.67 2.96 22.68
C GLN A 108 -1.32 1.49 23.01
N TRP A 109 -0.72 0.75 22.09
CA TRP A 109 -0.34 -0.67 22.26
C TRP A 109 1.16 -0.88 22.28
N VAL A 110 1.92 -0.07 21.54
CA VAL A 110 3.38 -0.16 21.43
C VAL A 110 3.98 1.23 21.32
N ASP A 111 5.11 1.43 21.99
CA ASP A 111 5.85 2.68 21.86
C ASP A 111 6.41 2.80 20.43
N VAL A 112 6.00 3.85 19.73
CA VAL A 112 6.30 4.05 18.31
C VAL A 112 7.33 5.18 18.18
N ASP A 113 8.43 4.92 17.49
CA ASP A 113 9.38 5.95 17.06
C ASP A 113 9.03 6.43 15.63
N PRO A 114 8.31 7.56 15.47
CA PRO A 114 7.92 8.06 14.15
C PRO A 114 9.11 8.46 13.29
N TYR A 115 10.20 8.95 13.91
CA TYR A 115 11.39 9.39 13.18
C TYR A 115 12.19 8.21 12.62
N GLY A 116 12.40 7.17 13.43
CA GLY A 116 13.04 5.94 12.97
C GLY A 116 12.24 5.25 11.87
N MET A 117 10.90 5.24 11.97
CA MET A 117 10.02 4.74 10.92
C MET A 117 10.10 5.57 9.64
N PHE A 118 10.07 6.90 9.75
CA PHE A 118 10.22 7.79 8.60
C PHE A 118 11.53 7.51 7.85
N MET A 119 12.66 7.46 8.56
CA MET A 119 13.96 7.16 7.96
C MET A 119 14.03 5.78 7.34
N SER A 120 13.41 4.78 7.95
CA SER A 120 13.31 3.43 7.40
C SER A 120 12.53 3.40 6.09
N ILE A 121 11.38 4.09 6.03
CA ILE A 121 10.57 4.16 4.80
C ILE A 121 11.31 4.95 3.71
N VAL A 122 11.97 6.05 4.05
CA VAL A 122 12.79 6.81 3.09
C VAL A 122 13.88 5.92 2.48
N ASN A 123 14.59 5.16 3.30
CA ASN A 123 15.68 4.30 2.83
C ASN A 123 15.18 3.09 2.02
N ILE A 124 14.07 2.48 2.42
CA ILE A 124 13.56 1.24 1.82
C ILE A 124 12.66 1.52 0.60
N VAL A 125 11.95 2.64 0.59
CA VAL A 125 10.96 2.98 -0.43
C VAL A 125 11.43 4.11 -1.33
N ILE A 126 11.66 5.31 -0.78
CA ILE A 126 11.94 6.50 -1.59
C ILE A 126 13.27 6.40 -2.31
N LEU A 127 14.33 6.05 -1.60
CA LEU A 127 15.68 6.02 -2.17
C LEU A 127 15.79 5.04 -3.35
N PRO A 128 15.28 3.79 -3.29
CA PRO A 128 15.27 2.91 -4.44
C PRO A 128 14.37 3.40 -5.59
N ILE A 129 13.21 4.00 -5.30
CA ILE A 129 12.33 4.56 -6.34
C ILE A 129 13.04 5.68 -7.08
N VAL A 130 13.61 6.65 -6.35
CA VAL A 130 14.35 7.77 -6.95
C VAL A 130 15.53 7.27 -7.78
N ALA A 131 16.30 6.31 -7.27
CA ALA A 131 17.38 5.69 -8.04
C ALA A 131 16.86 5.04 -9.34
N GLY A 132 15.72 4.33 -9.27
CA GLY A 132 15.08 3.74 -10.46
C GLY A 132 14.65 4.79 -11.49
N VAL A 133 14.01 5.88 -11.04
CA VAL A 133 13.57 6.99 -11.92
C VAL A 133 14.78 7.66 -12.58
N ILE A 134 15.85 7.92 -11.83
CA ILE A 134 17.09 8.50 -12.35
C ILE A 134 17.69 7.60 -13.43
N ILE A 135 17.84 6.31 -13.14
CA ILE A 135 18.41 5.35 -14.12
C ILE A 135 17.52 5.24 -15.36
N ASN A 136 16.21 5.23 -15.20
CA ASN A 136 15.30 5.23 -16.35
C ASN A 136 15.45 6.50 -17.20
N SER A 137 15.66 7.65 -16.57
CA SER A 137 15.85 8.94 -17.27
C SER A 137 17.13 8.95 -18.12
N PHE A 138 18.23 8.39 -17.60
CA PHE A 138 19.51 8.37 -18.33
C PHE A 138 19.68 7.18 -19.29
N PHE A 139 19.13 6.03 -18.94
CA PHE A 139 19.34 4.76 -19.65
C PHE A 139 18.04 4.15 -20.20
N GLY A 140 17.02 4.95 -20.50
CA GLY A 140 15.67 4.50 -20.87
C GLY A 140 15.60 3.48 -22.01
N LYS A 141 16.54 3.50 -22.99
CA LYS A 141 16.62 2.49 -24.07
C LYS A 141 17.02 1.10 -23.53
N PHE A 142 17.98 1.05 -22.61
CA PHE A 142 18.45 -0.19 -21.98
C PHE A 142 17.41 -0.71 -20.98
N VAL A 143 16.85 0.20 -20.17
CA VAL A 143 15.81 -0.09 -19.17
C VAL A 143 14.60 -0.74 -19.82
N ARG A 144 14.19 -0.32 -21.02
CA ARG A 144 13.05 -0.88 -21.74
C ARG A 144 13.14 -2.39 -21.99
N ASN A 145 14.34 -2.92 -22.18
CA ASN A 145 14.56 -4.35 -22.36
C ASN A 145 14.53 -5.10 -21.02
N VAL A 146 14.96 -4.45 -19.94
CA VAL A 146 15.01 -5.03 -18.59
C VAL A 146 13.63 -4.97 -17.91
N VAL A 147 12.85 -3.93 -18.16
CA VAL A 147 11.51 -3.73 -17.58
C VAL A 147 10.57 -4.91 -17.85
N VAL A 148 10.73 -5.60 -18.97
CA VAL A 148 9.91 -6.80 -19.29
C VAL A 148 10.16 -7.94 -18.29
N ALA A 149 11.38 -8.07 -17.77
CA ALA A 149 11.74 -9.12 -16.79
C ALA A 149 11.48 -8.69 -15.33
N LEU A 150 11.32 -7.38 -15.04
CA LEU A 150 11.16 -6.86 -13.69
C LEU A 150 9.96 -7.45 -12.93
N PRO A 151 8.76 -7.61 -13.53
CA PRO A 151 7.64 -8.21 -12.82
C PRO A 151 7.97 -9.62 -12.33
N LEU A 152 8.64 -10.42 -13.15
CA LEU A 152 9.04 -11.78 -12.80
C LEU A 152 10.06 -11.77 -11.65
N ILE A 153 11.10 -10.92 -11.74
CA ILE A 153 12.10 -10.76 -10.68
C ILE A 153 11.45 -10.28 -9.38
N SER A 154 10.49 -9.36 -9.46
CA SER A 154 9.76 -8.85 -8.30
C SER A 154 8.91 -9.95 -7.65
N VAL A 155 8.23 -10.77 -8.43
CA VAL A 155 7.46 -11.92 -7.92
C VAL A 155 8.37 -12.90 -7.19
N PHE A 156 9.51 -13.28 -7.79
CA PHE A 156 10.48 -14.16 -7.12
C PHE A 156 11.01 -13.56 -5.82
N ALA A 157 11.33 -12.27 -5.80
CA ALA A 157 11.80 -11.59 -4.59
C ALA A 157 10.73 -11.58 -3.49
N ILE A 158 9.46 -11.29 -3.85
CA ILE A 158 8.34 -11.31 -2.91
C ILE A 158 8.11 -12.73 -2.37
N VAL A 159 8.09 -13.74 -3.23
CA VAL A 159 7.92 -15.14 -2.83
C VAL A 159 9.03 -15.57 -1.87
N ALA A 160 10.30 -15.23 -2.18
CA ALA A 160 11.42 -15.54 -1.31
C ALA A 160 11.29 -14.89 0.09
N ILE A 161 10.87 -13.62 0.14
CA ILE A 161 10.63 -12.93 1.41
C ILE A 161 9.48 -13.59 2.18
N VAL A 162 8.38 -13.92 1.51
CA VAL A 162 7.22 -14.57 2.14
C VAL A 162 7.60 -15.93 2.69
N ILE A 163 8.35 -16.74 1.93
CA ILE A 163 8.85 -18.05 2.41
C ILE A 163 9.71 -17.85 3.66
N ALA A 164 10.64 -16.90 3.65
CA ALA A 164 11.51 -16.65 4.80
C ALA A 164 10.71 -16.21 6.04
N VAL A 165 9.75 -15.29 5.89
CA VAL A 165 8.90 -14.82 6.98
C VAL A 165 8.02 -15.94 7.52
N VAL A 166 7.39 -16.74 6.66
CA VAL A 166 6.57 -17.88 7.07
C VAL A 166 7.39 -18.93 7.78
N ALA A 167 8.60 -19.25 7.30
CA ALA A 167 9.47 -20.22 7.94
C ALA A 167 9.89 -19.80 9.37
N VAL A 168 10.18 -18.51 9.57
CA VAL A 168 10.56 -17.99 10.90
C VAL A 168 9.35 -17.87 11.83
N SER A 169 8.16 -17.61 11.30
CA SER A 169 6.95 -17.30 12.08
C SER A 169 5.95 -18.47 12.13
N GLN A 170 6.33 -19.68 11.68
CA GLN A 170 5.37 -20.78 11.46
C GLN A 170 4.56 -21.12 12.72
N GLN A 171 5.18 -21.10 13.92
CA GLN A 171 4.50 -21.42 15.16
C GLN A 171 3.42 -20.36 15.49
N LYS A 172 3.77 -19.08 15.39
CA LYS A 172 2.81 -17.97 15.59
C LYS A 172 1.69 -18.01 14.56
N ILE A 173 2.00 -18.34 13.31
CA ILE A 173 0.99 -18.48 12.24
C ILE A 173 0.04 -19.65 12.53
N ALA A 174 0.53 -20.76 13.07
CA ALA A 174 -0.34 -21.90 13.43
C ALA A 174 -1.32 -21.54 14.55
N GLU A 175 -0.89 -20.73 15.52
CA GLU A 175 -1.70 -20.32 16.66
C GLU A 175 -2.70 -19.20 16.34
N THR A 176 -2.30 -18.23 15.52
CA THR A 176 -3.09 -16.98 15.30
C THR A 176 -3.58 -16.81 13.86
N GLY A 177 -3.16 -17.67 12.94
CA GLY A 177 -3.39 -17.49 11.49
C GLY A 177 -4.87 -17.41 11.12
N LEU A 178 -5.75 -18.16 11.78
CA LEU A 178 -7.19 -18.11 11.50
C LEU A 178 -7.79 -16.74 11.89
N ILE A 179 -7.37 -16.18 13.02
CA ILE A 179 -7.81 -14.87 13.49
C ILE A 179 -7.31 -13.79 12.53
N ILE A 180 -6.02 -13.84 12.17
CA ILE A 180 -5.42 -12.91 11.21
C ILE A 180 -6.12 -12.98 9.85
N PHE A 181 -6.40 -14.19 9.35
CA PHE A 181 -7.14 -14.40 8.09
C PHE A 181 -8.53 -13.75 8.15
N ALA A 182 -9.30 -14.01 9.21
CA ALA A 182 -10.63 -13.42 9.40
C ALA A 182 -10.57 -11.90 9.44
N VAL A 183 -9.61 -11.33 10.21
CA VAL A 183 -9.42 -9.87 10.32
C VAL A 183 -9.06 -9.26 8.97
N VAL A 184 -8.15 -9.88 8.20
CA VAL A 184 -7.77 -9.41 6.86
C VAL A 184 -8.96 -9.42 5.90
N VAL A 185 -9.77 -10.48 5.91
CA VAL A 185 -10.99 -10.56 5.08
C VAL A 185 -11.99 -9.47 5.47
N LEU A 186 -12.23 -9.27 6.77
CA LEU A 186 -13.12 -8.22 7.26
C LEU A 186 -12.60 -6.82 6.94
N HIS A 187 -11.31 -6.56 7.17
CA HIS A 187 -10.69 -5.27 6.90
C HIS A 187 -10.76 -4.89 5.41
N ASN A 188 -10.40 -5.84 4.53
CA ASN A 188 -10.50 -5.60 3.09
C ASN A 188 -11.95 -5.48 2.62
N GLY A 189 -12.86 -6.32 3.12
CA GLY A 189 -14.29 -6.25 2.80
C GLY A 189 -14.91 -4.90 3.21
N LEU A 190 -14.62 -4.43 4.42
CA LEU A 190 -15.05 -3.12 4.89
C LEU A 190 -14.41 -1.99 4.07
N GLY A 191 -13.12 -2.09 3.77
CA GLY A 191 -12.41 -1.13 2.92
C GLY A 191 -13.06 -0.98 1.54
N LEU A 192 -13.37 -2.10 0.88
CA LEU A 192 -14.07 -2.10 -0.40
C LEU A 192 -15.48 -1.51 -0.30
N ALA A 193 -16.26 -1.91 0.71
CA ALA A 193 -17.62 -1.40 0.91
C ALA A 193 -17.61 0.09 1.19
N LEU A 194 -16.81 0.56 2.15
CA LEU A 194 -16.73 1.98 2.52
C LEU A 194 -16.14 2.82 1.38
N GLY A 195 -15.13 2.31 0.66
CA GLY A 195 -14.58 2.96 -0.54
C GLY A 195 -15.63 3.13 -1.64
N TYR A 196 -16.42 2.10 -1.90
CA TYR A 196 -17.54 2.16 -2.85
C TYR A 196 -18.59 3.20 -2.43
N PHE A 197 -19.00 3.19 -1.15
CA PHE A 197 -19.97 4.17 -0.65
C PHE A 197 -19.43 5.59 -0.71
N LEU A 198 -18.15 5.81 -0.35
CA LEU A 198 -17.50 7.10 -0.46
C LEU A 198 -17.52 7.61 -1.92
N ALA A 199 -17.09 6.79 -2.87
CA ALA A 199 -17.07 7.13 -4.28
C ALA A 199 -18.48 7.48 -4.77
N LYS A 200 -19.49 6.68 -4.40
CA LYS A 200 -20.89 6.90 -4.77
C LYS A 200 -21.46 8.21 -4.19
N VAL A 201 -21.18 8.51 -2.92
CA VAL A 201 -21.63 9.76 -2.27
C VAL A 201 -20.95 10.98 -2.92
N CYS A 202 -19.70 10.84 -3.34
CA CYS A 202 -18.97 11.89 -4.05
C CYS A 202 -19.36 12.01 -5.54
N GLY A 203 -20.33 11.23 -6.02
CA GLY A 203 -20.83 11.31 -7.39
C GLY A 203 -19.88 10.73 -8.44
N MET A 204 -18.91 9.90 -8.03
CA MET A 204 -18.02 9.21 -8.96
C MET A 204 -18.79 8.14 -9.74
N SER A 205 -18.53 8.02 -11.05
CA SER A 205 -19.16 7.00 -11.87
C SER A 205 -18.72 5.60 -11.42
N VAL A 206 -19.68 4.69 -11.34
CA VAL A 206 -19.42 3.25 -11.16
C VAL A 206 -19.14 2.71 -12.56
N ALA A 207 -17.88 2.77 -12.99
CA ALA A 207 -17.42 2.16 -14.24
C ALA A 207 -16.49 0.99 -13.88
#